data_f3d5d102fd3838029bf48646523f68fd
#
_entry.id   f3d5d102fd3838029bf48646523f68fd
#
_cell.length_a   1.000
_cell.length_b   1.000
_cell.length_c   1.000
_cell.angle_alpha   90.00
_cell.angle_beta   90.00
_cell.angle_gamma   90.00
#
_symmetry.space_group_name_H-M   'P 1'
#
loop_
_entity.id
_entity.type
_entity.pdbx_description
1 polymer ?
#
loop_
_entity_poly.entity_id
_entity_poly.type
_entity_poly.pdbx_seq_one_letter_code
_entity_poly.pdbx_strand_id
1 'polypeptide(L)'
;DFLWKKRIENSGASVARNTAIEMWLDWADIIGILDADDAYHPTKVERLVEKLTEHEEVGVAYADYENIFPNYIKREFKPSYDKIGLQRRCMVHSNALIKKQYLELVRLPNGEFFDSRLHGPASEGFIGCTEDYDLWLRLSKVCVITHIPECLAIANQHGNNQSMKMTADIFQQNAKIIMDK
;
A
#
# COMPACT_ATOMS: atom_id res chain seq x y z
N ASP A 1 -22.44 -0.63 3.43
CA ASP A 1 -22.27 -0.38 4.87
C ASP A 1 -21.04 0.50 5.09
N PHE A 2 -21.09 1.34 6.12
CA PHE A 2 -20.00 2.23 6.49
C PHE A 2 -19.70 2.08 7.98
N LEU A 3 -18.44 1.79 8.31
CA LEU A 3 -17.92 1.76 9.68
C LEU A 3 -16.80 2.78 9.81
N TRP A 4 -16.75 3.47 10.94
CA TRP A 4 -15.67 4.37 11.26
C TRP A 4 -15.18 4.18 12.68
N LYS A 5 -13.89 4.46 12.90
CA LYS A 5 -13.28 4.44 14.23
C LYS A 5 -12.35 5.64 14.38
N LYS A 6 -12.67 6.50 15.35
CA LYS A 6 -11.76 7.58 15.71
C LYS A 6 -10.63 7.03 16.60
N ARG A 7 -9.40 7.29 16.20
CA ARG A 7 -8.24 7.02 17.08
C ARG A 7 -8.00 8.20 18.00
N ILE A 8 -7.64 7.91 19.27
CA ILE A 8 -7.38 8.94 20.28
C ILE A 8 -6.05 9.62 19.99
N GLU A 9 -5.05 8.83 19.53
CA GLU A 9 -3.71 9.30 19.22
C GLU A 9 -3.34 9.02 17.77
N ASN A 10 -2.54 9.89 17.18
CA ASN A 10 -1.92 9.63 15.89
C ASN A 10 -0.77 8.62 16.06
N SER A 11 -0.95 7.42 15.57
CA SER A 11 0.03 6.32 15.66
C SER A 11 0.56 5.91 14.28
N GLY A 12 0.41 6.79 13.28
CA GLY A 12 0.89 6.54 11.93
C GLY A 12 -0.06 5.72 11.05
N ALA A 13 0.26 5.67 9.74
CA ALA A 13 -0.59 5.05 8.73
C ALA A 13 -0.67 3.53 8.88
N SER A 14 0.43 2.84 9.22
CA SER A 14 0.43 1.38 9.44
C SER A 14 -0.60 0.96 10.48
N VAL A 15 -0.60 1.62 11.64
CA VAL A 15 -1.54 1.31 12.72
C VAL A 15 -2.99 1.65 12.34
N ALA A 16 -3.19 2.75 11.58
CA ALA A 16 -4.51 3.12 11.10
C ALA A 16 -5.05 2.09 10.07
N ARG A 17 -4.21 1.68 9.11
CA ARG A 17 -4.54 0.67 8.10
C ARG A 17 -4.82 -0.68 8.74
N ASN A 18 -3.97 -1.15 9.68
CA ASN A 18 -4.21 -2.38 10.43
C ASN A 18 -5.55 -2.34 11.16
N THR A 19 -5.87 -1.23 11.83
CA THR A 19 -7.15 -1.06 12.52
C THR A 19 -8.34 -1.15 11.55
N ALA A 20 -8.26 -0.50 10.38
CA ALA A 20 -9.33 -0.53 9.39
C ALA A 20 -9.50 -1.92 8.77
N ILE A 21 -8.41 -2.61 8.46
CA ILE A 21 -8.46 -3.98 7.92
C ILE A 21 -9.13 -4.92 8.91
N GLU A 22 -8.73 -4.92 10.18
CA GLU A 22 -9.34 -5.76 11.22
C GLU A 22 -10.85 -5.53 11.38
N MET A 23 -11.33 -4.30 11.20
CA MET A 23 -12.76 -4.00 11.29
C MET A 23 -13.59 -4.66 10.19
N TRP A 24 -13.00 -4.93 9.03
CA TRP A 24 -13.69 -5.44 7.85
C TRP A 24 -13.25 -6.83 7.42
N LEU A 25 -12.25 -7.41 8.07
CA LEU A 25 -11.59 -8.64 7.62
C LEU A 25 -12.56 -9.81 7.43
N ASP A 26 -13.54 -9.96 8.32
CA ASP A 26 -14.52 -11.06 8.24
C ASP A 26 -15.53 -10.91 7.11
N TRP A 27 -15.68 -9.69 6.57
CA TRP A 27 -16.71 -9.34 5.57
C TRP A 27 -16.16 -9.12 4.18
N ALA A 28 -14.85 -8.90 4.05
CA ALA A 28 -14.23 -8.55 2.79
C ALA A 28 -13.50 -9.75 2.17
N ASP A 29 -13.63 -9.93 0.86
CA ASP A 29 -12.83 -10.87 0.07
C ASP A 29 -11.60 -10.19 -0.53
N ILE A 30 -11.70 -8.89 -0.78
CA ILE A 30 -10.64 -8.05 -1.37
C ILE A 30 -10.51 -6.78 -0.53
N ILE A 31 -9.26 -6.43 -0.22
CA ILE A 31 -8.89 -5.25 0.54
C ILE A 31 -8.24 -4.23 -0.40
N GLY A 32 -8.69 -2.99 -0.33
CA GLY A 32 -8.07 -1.83 -0.98
C GLY A 32 -7.76 -0.74 0.03
N ILE A 33 -6.62 -0.09 -0.13
CA ILE A 33 -6.22 1.06 0.70
C ILE A 33 -6.45 2.34 -0.09
N LEU A 34 -7.12 3.30 0.52
CA LEU A 34 -7.26 4.66 0.00
C LEU A 34 -6.88 5.64 1.10
N ASP A 35 -5.82 6.37 0.88
CA ASP A 35 -5.40 7.43 1.79
C ASP A 35 -6.39 8.62 1.70
N ALA A 36 -6.56 9.36 2.80
CA ALA A 36 -7.63 10.35 2.94
C ALA A 36 -7.51 11.55 1.99
N ASP A 37 -6.32 11.78 1.46
CA ASP A 37 -5.99 12.85 0.50
C ASP A 37 -5.94 12.37 -0.95
N ASP A 38 -6.15 11.07 -1.21
CA ASP A 38 -6.12 10.46 -2.53
C ASP A 38 -7.52 10.16 -3.07
N ALA A 39 -7.60 9.75 -4.35
CA ALA A 39 -8.84 9.34 -4.97
C ALA A 39 -8.64 8.14 -5.92
N TYR A 40 -9.70 7.37 -6.11
CA TYR A 40 -9.78 6.35 -7.15
C TYR A 40 -10.51 6.88 -8.38
N HIS A 41 -10.06 6.50 -9.57
CA HIS A 41 -10.90 6.61 -10.76
C HIS A 41 -12.15 5.72 -10.63
N PRO A 42 -13.29 6.13 -11.21
CA PRO A 42 -14.55 5.38 -11.05
C PRO A 42 -14.47 3.91 -11.43
N THR A 43 -13.65 3.57 -12.42
CA THR A 43 -13.49 2.20 -12.94
C THR A 43 -12.41 1.38 -12.22
N LYS A 44 -11.67 1.97 -11.29
CA LYS A 44 -10.51 1.29 -10.68
C LYS A 44 -10.86 -0.03 -10.02
N VAL A 45 -11.87 -0.02 -9.15
CA VAL A 45 -12.23 -1.22 -8.38
C VAL A 45 -12.64 -2.34 -9.34
N GLU A 46 -13.50 -2.03 -10.32
CA GLU A 46 -13.93 -2.97 -11.34
C GLU A 46 -12.73 -3.58 -12.09
N ARG A 47 -11.84 -2.74 -12.64
CA ARG A 47 -10.70 -3.18 -13.43
C ARG A 47 -9.70 -4.03 -12.64
N LEU A 48 -9.42 -3.66 -11.38
CA LEU A 48 -8.49 -4.42 -10.55
C LEU A 48 -9.15 -5.73 -10.03
N VAL A 49 -10.45 -5.73 -9.75
CA VAL A 49 -11.18 -6.95 -9.37
C VAL A 49 -11.23 -7.95 -10.53
N GLU A 50 -11.54 -7.50 -11.75
CA GLU A 50 -11.45 -8.33 -12.96
C GLU A 50 -10.08 -9.04 -13.02
N LYS A 51 -9.00 -8.26 -12.84
CA LYS A 51 -7.64 -8.78 -12.90
C LYS A 51 -7.32 -9.78 -11.79
N LEU A 52 -7.82 -9.53 -10.59
CA LEU A 52 -7.68 -10.46 -9.47
C LEU A 52 -8.46 -11.77 -9.68
N THR A 53 -9.56 -11.74 -10.44
CA THR A 53 -10.42 -12.90 -10.65
C THR A 53 -10.07 -13.72 -11.89
N GLU A 54 -9.20 -13.22 -12.79
CA GLU A 54 -8.76 -13.95 -13.98
C GLU A 54 -8.09 -15.29 -13.63
N HIS A 55 -7.26 -15.30 -12.57
CA HIS A 55 -6.55 -16.48 -12.11
C HIS A 55 -6.54 -16.56 -10.58
N GLU A 56 -6.64 -17.77 -10.05
CA GLU A 56 -6.71 -17.98 -8.61
C GLU A 56 -5.45 -17.48 -7.89
N GLU A 57 -4.28 -17.76 -8.46
CA GLU A 57 -2.97 -17.41 -7.91
C GLU A 57 -2.66 -15.90 -7.90
N VAL A 58 -3.43 -15.07 -8.63
CA VAL A 58 -3.28 -13.62 -8.59
C VAL A 58 -3.84 -13.10 -7.27
N GLY A 59 -2.96 -12.64 -6.40
CA GLY A 59 -3.31 -12.15 -5.06
C GLY A 59 -3.27 -10.62 -4.92
N VAL A 60 -2.54 -9.94 -5.81
CA VAL A 60 -2.40 -8.48 -5.81
C VAL A 60 -2.54 -7.93 -7.22
N ALA A 61 -3.32 -6.86 -7.38
CA ALA A 61 -3.40 -6.10 -8.62
C ALA A 61 -3.13 -4.61 -8.36
N TYR A 62 -2.28 -3.99 -9.17
CA TYR A 62 -1.98 -2.57 -9.10
C TYR A 62 -2.00 -1.92 -10.48
N ALA A 63 -2.09 -0.59 -10.51
CA ALA A 63 -2.22 0.18 -11.72
C ALA A 63 -1.31 1.43 -11.68
N ASP A 64 -1.24 2.13 -12.80
CA ASP A 64 -0.64 3.46 -12.89
C ASP A 64 -1.51 4.48 -12.14
N TYR A 65 -0.93 5.64 -11.85
CA TYR A 65 -1.63 6.71 -11.13
C TYR A 65 -1.15 8.10 -11.57
N GLU A 66 -1.93 9.10 -11.19
CA GLU A 66 -1.60 10.50 -11.43
C GLU A 66 -1.23 11.18 -10.11
N ASN A 67 -0.11 11.89 -10.10
CA ASN A 67 0.23 12.84 -9.04
C ASN A 67 -0.35 14.21 -9.42
N ILE A 68 -1.21 14.75 -8.58
CA ILE A 68 -1.77 16.09 -8.73
C ILE A 68 -0.97 17.05 -7.85
N PHE A 69 -0.15 17.88 -8.49
CA PHE A 69 0.57 18.97 -7.84
C PHE A 69 -0.24 20.27 -7.96
N PRO A 70 0.04 21.31 -7.15
CA PRO A 70 -0.71 22.58 -7.22
C PRO A 70 -0.77 23.23 -8.61
N ASN A 71 0.26 23.03 -9.44
CA ASN A 71 0.42 23.70 -10.72
C ASN A 71 0.50 22.75 -11.93
N TYR A 72 0.54 21.43 -11.74
CA TYR A 72 0.64 20.46 -12.81
C TYR A 72 0.21 19.06 -12.38
N ILE A 73 -0.06 18.20 -13.37
CA ILE A 73 -0.36 16.79 -13.19
C ILE A 73 0.79 16.00 -13.79
N LYS A 74 1.25 14.98 -13.05
CA LYS A 74 2.27 14.04 -13.53
C LYS A 74 1.71 12.62 -13.48
N ARG A 75 1.66 11.96 -14.63
CA ARG A 75 1.35 10.54 -14.70
C ARG A 75 2.55 9.71 -14.30
N GLU A 76 2.32 8.75 -13.41
CA GLU A 76 3.32 7.79 -12.97
C GLU A 76 2.99 6.41 -13.56
N PHE A 77 3.78 6.06 -14.58
CA PHE A 77 3.70 4.76 -15.22
C PHE A 77 4.51 3.76 -14.41
N LYS A 78 3.81 2.81 -13.81
CA LYS A 78 4.46 1.74 -13.06
C LYS A 78 5.01 0.69 -14.03
N PRO A 79 6.15 0.06 -13.73
CA PRO A 79 6.62 -1.06 -14.52
C PRO A 79 5.69 -2.26 -14.36
N SER A 80 5.64 -3.10 -15.38
CA SER A 80 5.10 -4.45 -15.22
C SER A 80 5.78 -5.16 -14.08
N TYR A 81 5.03 -6.01 -13.38
CA TYR A 81 5.56 -6.72 -12.23
C TYR A 81 6.75 -7.61 -12.61
N ASP A 82 7.83 -7.44 -11.88
CA ASP A 82 9.02 -8.29 -11.92
C ASP A 82 9.46 -8.60 -10.49
N LYS A 83 9.46 -9.88 -10.13
CA LYS A 83 9.80 -10.34 -8.78
C LYS A 83 11.23 -9.97 -8.36
N ILE A 84 12.18 -10.01 -9.30
CA ILE A 84 13.57 -9.62 -9.05
C ILE A 84 13.67 -8.09 -8.92
N GLY A 85 12.96 -7.37 -9.78
CA GLY A 85 12.88 -5.91 -9.74
C GLY A 85 12.25 -5.41 -8.44
N LEU A 86 11.24 -6.11 -7.91
CA LEU A 86 10.63 -5.77 -6.63
C LEU A 86 11.63 -5.83 -5.46
N GLN A 87 12.58 -6.76 -5.48
CA GLN A 87 13.63 -6.83 -4.46
C GLN A 87 14.60 -5.64 -4.46
N ARG A 88 14.64 -4.87 -5.55
CA ARG A 88 15.53 -3.73 -5.71
C ARG A 88 14.84 -2.39 -5.47
N ARG A 89 13.53 -2.32 -5.69
CA ARG A 89 12.73 -1.09 -5.55
C ARG A 89 11.25 -1.40 -5.39
N CYS A 90 10.54 -0.54 -4.66
CA CYS A 90 9.08 -0.59 -4.60
C CYS A 90 8.47 -0.19 -5.96
N MET A 91 7.78 -1.12 -6.62
CA MET A 91 7.09 -0.87 -7.89
C MET A 91 5.57 -0.89 -7.75
N VAL A 92 5.05 -1.49 -6.70
CA VAL A 92 3.61 -1.54 -6.41
C VAL A 92 3.22 -0.30 -5.63
N HIS A 93 2.14 0.36 -6.03
CA HIS A 93 1.62 1.52 -5.30
C HIS A 93 0.74 1.10 -4.12
N SER A 94 0.71 1.89 -3.05
CA SER A 94 -0.06 1.63 -1.82
C SER A 94 -1.55 1.40 -2.06
N ASN A 95 -2.11 1.95 -3.14
CA ASN A 95 -3.50 1.81 -3.52
C ASN A 95 -3.85 0.55 -4.33
N ALA A 96 -3.01 -0.49 -4.31
CA ALA A 96 -3.30 -1.80 -4.90
C ALA A 96 -4.48 -2.49 -4.22
N LEU A 97 -5.12 -3.43 -4.93
CA LEU A 97 -6.10 -4.33 -4.33
C LEU A 97 -5.45 -5.69 -4.03
N ILE A 98 -5.84 -6.28 -2.90
CA ILE A 98 -5.25 -7.50 -2.34
C ILE A 98 -6.37 -8.49 -2.01
N LYS A 99 -6.28 -9.74 -2.45
CA LYS A 99 -7.16 -10.81 -1.97
C LYS A 99 -6.89 -11.09 -0.49
N LYS A 100 -7.93 -11.09 0.35
CA LYS A 100 -7.85 -11.35 1.78
C LYS A 100 -7.05 -12.61 2.12
N GLN A 101 -7.31 -13.71 1.44
CA GLN A 101 -6.65 -14.99 1.70
C GLN A 101 -5.11 -14.89 1.66
N TYR A 102 -4.54 -14.12 0.74
CA TYR A 102 -3.09 -13.91 0.67
C TYR A 102 -2.58 -12.90 1.68
N LEU A 103 -3.40 -11.88 2.01
CA LEU A 103 -3.07 -10.93 3.05
C LEU A 103 -2.94 -11.62 4.42
N GLU A 104 -3.85 -12.54 4.73
CA GLU A 104 -3.81 -13.33 5.96
C GLU A 104 -2.58 -14.25 6.06
N LEU A 105 -2.15 -14.85 4.93
CA LEU A 105 -0.94 -15.70 4.90
C LEU A 105 0.35 -14.95 5.24
N VAL A 106 0.37 -13.64 5.04
CA VAL A 106 1.56 -12.80 5.30
C VAL A 106 1.42 -11.94 6.56
N ARG A 107 0.43 -12.23 7.39
CA ARG A 107 0.28 -11.57 8.70
C ARG A 107 1.54 -11.76 9.54
N LEU A 108 2.00 -10.70 10.17
CA LEU A 108 3.18 -10.74 11.01
C LEU A 108 2.91 -11.50 12.33
N PRO A 109 3.95 -12.02 13.02
CA PRO A 109 3.77 -12.74 14.28
C PRO A 109 3.07 -11.95 15.38
N ASN A 110 3.15 -10.62 15.35
CA ASN A 110 2.45 -9.72 16.27
C ASN A 110 0.99 -9.45 15.87
N GLY A 111 0.50 -10.05 14.78
CA GLY A 111 -0.85 -9.90 14.28
C GLY A 111 -1.05 -8.76 13.28
N GLU A 112 -0.05 -7.97 12.98
CA GLU A 112 -0.15 -6.84 12.05
C GLU A 112 -0.04 -7.28 10.58
N PHE A 113 -0.69 -6.53 9.69
CA PHE A 113 -0.51 -6.64 8.23
C PHE A 113 0.57 -5.69 7.73
N PHE A 114 0.50 -4.43 8.17
CA PHE A 114 1.53 -3.41 7.95
C PHE A 114 2.38 -3.30 9.20
N ASP A 115 3.68 -3.46 9.06
CA ASP A 115 4.61 -3.39 10.20
C ASP A 115 4.67 -1.97 10.78
N SER A 116 4.13 -1.80 11.99
CA SER A 116 4.08 -0.49 12.64
C SER A 116 5.45 0.06 13.07
N ARG A 117 6.48 -0.77 13.08
CA ARG A 117 7.86 -0.34 13.32
C ARG A 117 8.44 0.45 12.15
N LEU A 118 7.88 0.27 10.95
CA LEU A 118 8.26 1.00 9.73
C LEU A 118 7.58 2.37 9.66
N HIS A 119 6.85 2.77 10.71
CA HIS A 119 6.06 3.98 10.76
C HIS A 119 6.23 4.65 12.12
N GLY A 120 6.98 5.73 12.17
CA GLY A 120 7.15 6.50 13.40
C GLY A 120 6.01 7.48 13.65
N PRO A 121 6.01 8.15 14.82
CA PRO A 121 5.09 9.22 15.14
C PRO A 121 5.19 10.34 14.10
N ALA A 122 4.07 10.87 13.66
CA ALA A 122 4.04 11.97 12.70
C ALA A 122 4.80 13.22 13.18
N SER A 123 4.90 13.40 14.50
CA SER A 123 5.67 14.48 15.14
C SER A 123 7.17 14.39 14.91
N GLU A 124 7.71 13.22 14.59
CA GLU A 124 9.14 13.02 14.37
C GLU A 124 9.54 13.05 12.89
N GLY A 125 8.62 13.41 12.00
CA GLY A 125 8.87 13.42 10.55
C GLY A 125 9.09 12.04 9.96
N PHE A 126 8.71 10.99 10.66
CA PHE A 126 8.86 9.60 10.23
C PHE A 126 7.91 9.26 9.08
N ILE A 127 8.40 8.51 8.13
CA ILE A 127 7.67 8.25 6.90
C ILE A 127 7.60 6.77 6.62
N GLY A 128 6.36 6.31 6.55
CA GLY A 128 6.07 4.94 6.31
C GLY A 128 6.02 4.53 4.84
N CYS A 129 6.80 5.11 3.95
CA CYS A 129 6.76 4.68 2.54
C CYS A 129 7.35 3.30 2.32
N THR A 130 7.83 2.65 3.36
CA THR A 130 8.38 1.31 3.31
C THR A 130 7.48 0.24 3.93
N GLU A 131 6.40 0.61 4.62
CA GLU A 131 5.45 -0.35 5.20
C GLU A 131 4.68 -1.10 4.11
N ASP A 132 4.35 -0.42 3.04
CA ASP A 132 3.74 -1.01 1.86
C ASP A 132 4.77 -1.88 1.10
N TYR A 133 6.00 -1.41 0.94
CA TYR A 133 7.06 -2.18 0.30
C TYR A 133 7.34 -3.50 1.04
N ASP A 134 7.42 -3.48 2.37
CA ASP A 134 7.52 -4.69 3.18
C ASP A 134 6.37 -5.67 2.91
N LEU A 135 5.15 -5.14 2.86
CA LEU A 135 3.97 -5.95 2.55
C LEU A 135 4.06 -6.59 1.16
N TRP A 136 4.47 -5.82 0.13
CA TRP A 136 4.63 -6.35 -1.24
C TRP A 136 5.69 -7.43 -1.32
N LEU A 137 6.82 -7.28 -0.61
CA LEU A 137 7.87 -8.31 -0.53
C LEU A 137 7.34 -9.60 0.10
N ARG A 138 6.57 -9.51 1.17
CA ARG A 138 5.94 -10.69 1.80
C ARG A 138 4.91 -11.35 0.89
N LEU A 139 4.01 -10.58 0.27
CA LEU A 139 3.01 -11.09 -0.66
C LEU A 139 3.64 -11.74 -1.90
N SER A 140 4.75 -11.21 -2.41
CA SER A 140 5.47 -11.79 -3.56
C SER A 140 6.00 -13.21 -3.33
N LYS A 141 6.03 -13.67 -2.07
CA LYS A 141 6.45 -15.03 -1.72
C LYS A 141 5.28 -16.03 -1.80
N VAL A 142 4.05 -15.56 -1.75
CA VAL A 142 2.84 -16.41 -1.60
C VAL A 142 1.82 -16.27 -2.73
N CYS A 143 1.88 -15.21 -3.54
CA CYS A 143 0.96 -15.02 -4.66
C CYS A 143 1.62 -14.33 -5.86
N VAL A 144 0.89 -14.33 -6.98
CA VAL A 144 1.23 -13.55 -8.16
C VAL A 144 0.76 -12.10 -7.95
N ILE A 145 1.63 -11.15 -8.27
CA ILE A 145 1.31 -9.72 -8.32
C ILE A 145 1.19 -9.33 -9.78
N THR A 146 0.17 -8.56 -10.15
CA THR A 146 -0.08 -8.16 -11.54
C THR A 146 -0.25 -6.66 -11.69
N HIS A 147 0.10 -6.14 -12.86
CA HIS A 147 0.01 -4.73 -13.23
C HIS A 147 -1.03 -4.50 -14.33
N ILE A 148 -1.80 -3.43 -14.22
CA ILE A 148 -2.66 -2.90 -15.28
C ILE A 148 -2.07 -1.56 -15.73
N PRO A 149 -1.70 -1.40 -17.02
CA PRO A 149 -1.11 -0.17 -17.52
C PRO A 149 -2.19 0.90 -17.81
N GLU A 150 -3.02 1.19 -16.82
CA GLU A 150 -4.07 2.21 -16.85
C GLU A 150 -3.91 3.14 -15.65
N CYS A 151 -4.09 4.45 -15.83
CA CYS A 151 -4.11 5.42 -14.73
C CYS A 151 -5.46 5.33 -13.99
N LEU A 152 -5.47 4.63 -12.85
CA LEU A 152 -6.69 4.31 -12.12
C LEU A 152 -6.75 4.94 -10.72
N ALA A 153 -5.76 5.75 -10.34
CA ALA A 153 -5.75 6.44 -9.06
C ALA A 153 -5.15 7.84 -9.18
N ILE A 154 -5.47 8.67 -8.22
CA ILE A 154 -4.99 10.04 -8.09
C ILE A 154 -4.34 10.17 -6.71
N ALA A 155 -3.09 10.62 -6.69
CA ALA A 155 -2.35 10.96 -5.48
C ALA A 155 -2.16 12.48 -5.40
N ASN A 156 -2.73 13.12 -4.39
CA ASN A 156 -2.62 14.56 -4.21
C ASN A 156 -1.31 14.94 -3.53
N GLN A 157 -0.55 15.83 -4.17
CA GLN A 157 0.75 16.29 -3.70
C GLN A 157 0.63 17.73 -3.14
N HIS A 158 0.60 17.87 -1.82
CA HIS A 158 0.33 19.15 -1.13
C HIS A 158 1.46 19.61 -0.20
N GLY A 159 2.67 19.10 -0.36
CA GLY A 159 3.86 19.50 0.42
C GLY A 159 3.91 18.96 1.87
N ASN A 160 2.79 18.49 2.41
CA ASN A 160 2.72 17.84 3.71
C ASN A 160 2.65 16.29 3.62
N ASN A 161 2.71 15.74 2.41
CA ASN A 161 2.74 14.29 2.20
C ASN A 161 3.89 13.65 2.98
N GLN A 162 3.64 12.55 3.64
CA GLN A 162 4.63 11.86 4.45
C GLN A 162 5.84 11.40 3.62
N SER A 163 5.61 10.93 2.40
CA SER A 163 6.66 10.52 1.46
C SER A 163 7.71 11.61 1.18
N MET A 164 7.34 12.89 1.26
CA MET A 164 8.26 14.01 1.04
C MET A 164 9.18 14.32 2.24
N LYS A 165 8.93 13.72 3.40
CA LYS A 165 9.68 13.96 4.64
C LYS A 165 10.70 12.87 4.93
N MET A 166 10.85 11.86 4.05
CA MET A 166 11.81 10.78 4.25
C MET A 166 13.24 11.27 4.18
N THR A 167 14.03 10.98 5.21
CA THR A 167 15.46 11.16 5.22
C THR A 167 16.20 9.88 4.84
N ALA A 168 17.46 10.01 4.41
CA ALA A 168 18.31 8.85 4.11
C ALA A 168 18.47 7.91 5.32
N ASP A 169 18.58 8.47 6.52
CA ASP A 169 18.76 7.70 7.76
C ASP A 169 17.51 6.87 8.08
N ILE A 170 16.32 7.46 7.96
CA ILE A 170 15.06 6.74 8.16
C ILE A 170 14.92 5.62 7.13
N PHE A 171 15.26 5.90 5.87
CA PHE A 171 15.23 4.89 4.82
C PHE A 171 16.16 3.71 5.15
N GLN A 172 17.39 3.98 5.62
CA GLN A 172 18.34 2.93 5.99
C GLN A 172 17.87 2.10 7.19
N GLN A 173 17.31 2.75 8.23
CA GLN A 173 16.74 2.05 9.38
C GLN A 173 15.59 1.12 8.97
N ASN A 174 14.66 1.61 8.15
CA ASN A 174 13.56 0.82 7.66
C ASN A 174 14.03 -0.33 6.75
N ALA A 175 14.99 -0.07 5.87
CA ALA A 175 15.58 -1.10 5.02
C ALA A 175 16.17 -2.25 5.85
N LYS A 176 16.86 -1.93 6.95
CA LYS A 176 17.38 -2.95 7.87
C LYS A 176 16.27 -3.81 8.47
N ILE A 177 15.17 -3.19 8.97
CA ILE A 177 14.03 -3.93 9.52
C ILE A 177 13.43 -4.88 8.47
N ILE A 178 13.35 -4.46 7.21
CA ILE A 178 12.82 -5.27 6.11
C ILE A 178 13.75 -6.43 5.76
N MET A 179 15.07 -6.18 5.73
CA MET A 179 16.06 -7.20 5.35
C MET A 179 16.26 -8.27 6.43
N ASP A 180 15.94 -7.98 7.68
CA ASP A 180 16.05 -8.92 8.81
C ASP A 180 14.85 -9.92 8.88
N LYS A 181 13.91 -9.89 7.91
CA LYS A 181 12.75 -10.79 7.77
C LYS A 181 12.96 -11.88 6.71
#